data_b6aa813f70ba38dfccdeeba7e94b57cf
#
_entry.id   b6aa813f70ba38dfccdeeba7e94b57cf
#
_cell.length_a   1.000
_cell.length_b   1.000
_cell.length_c   1.000
_cell.angle_alpha   90.00
_cell.angle_beta   90.00
_cell.angle_gamma   90.00
#
_symmetry.space_group_name_H-M   'P 1'
#
loop_
_entity.id
_entity.type
_entity.pdbx_description
1 polymer ?
#
loop_
_entity_poly.entity_id
_entity_poly.type
_entity_poly.pdbx_seq_one_letter_code
_entity_poly.pdbx_strand_id
1 'polypeptide(L)'
;MFNSYDDYVAFLATLLDRFVYIQTMEFKVYLTSVTEGYSEGTMRFSHELVLSFNEHIDFAAKRLFKYGYVAYQRGVKLFYYDPQPHPNDPSLASNFPHHKHIHPDLKHHRIPAPEMTFENSNLETVIREIETMILSM
;
A
#
# COMPACT_ATOMS: atom_id res chain seq x y z
N MET A 1 8.37 -12.69 -5.15
CA MET A 1 7.47 -12.28 -4.06
C MET A 1 6.15 -13.04 -4.09
N PHE A 2 5.42 -13.03 -5.19
CA PHE A 2 4.12 -13.72 -5.29
C PHE A 2 4.19 -15.13 -5.85
N ASN A 3 5.39 -15.75 -5.84
CA ASN A 3 5.55 -17.14 -6.31
C ASN A 3 4.84 -18.14 -5.40
N SER A 4 4.73 -17.83 -4.12
CA SER A 4 4.01 -18.64 -3.15
C SER A 4 3.51 -17.79 -1.98
N TYR A 5 2.56 -18.33 -1.24
CA TYR A 5 2.10 -17.74 0.01
C TYR A 5 3.26 -17.59 1.00
N ASP A 6 4.12 -18.60 1.14
CA ASP A 6 5.26 -18.55 2.06
C ASP A 6 6.26 -17.45 1.69
N ASP A 7 6.53 -17.25 0.40
CA ASP A 7 7.41 -16.17 -0.06
C ASP A 7 6.83 -14.80 0.29
N TYR A 8 5.53 -14.63 0.15
CA TYR A 8 4.86 -13.38 0.49
C TYR A 8 4.92 -13.11 2.00
N VAL A 9 4.65 -14.12 2.83
CA VAL A 9 4.75 -14.01 4.29
C VAL A 9 6.18 -13.62 4.70
N ALA A 10 7.18 -14.26 4.11
CA ALA A 10 8.58 -13.93 4.35
C ALA A 10 8.91 -12.47 3.97
N PHE A 11 8.38 -12.00 2.85
CA PHE A 11 8.52 -10.60 2.44
C PHE A 11 7.99 -9.65 3.51
N LEU A 12 6.74 -9.85 3.96
CA LEU A 12 6.15 -9.00 5.00
C LEU A 12 6.98 -9.01 6.29
N ALA A 13 7.46 -10.19 6.69
CA ALA A 13 8.23 -10.35 7.93
C ALA A 13 9.58 -9.63 7.90
N THR A 14 10.13 -9.33 6.72
CA THR A 14 11.43 -8.64 6.59
C THR A 14 11.33 -7.12 6.65
N LEU A 15 10.15 -6.54 6.47
CA LEU A 15 10.00 -5.08 6.28
C LEU A 15 10.48 -4.29 7.49
N LEU A 16 10.18 -4.73 8.70
CA LEU A 16 10.58 -4.04 9.93
C LEU A 16 12.11 -3.91 10.02
N ASP A 17 12.84 -4.96 9.65
CA ASP A 17 14.31 -4.96 9.69
C ASP A 17 14.93 -4.19 8.53
N ARG A 18 14.28 -4.17 7.39
CA ARG A 18 14.80 -3.52 6.18
C ARG A 18 14.62 -2.00 6.17
N PHE A 19 13.58 -1.49 6.81
CA PHE A 19 13.23 -0.07 6.80
C PHE A 19 13.38 0.50 8.21
N VAL A 20 14.50 1.15 8.46
CA VAL A 20 14.89 1.63 9.79
C VAL A 20 13.95 2.66 10.40
N TYR A 21 13.18 3.39 9.59
CA TYR A 21 12.21 4.35 10.08
C TYR A 21 10.92 3.74 10.59
N ILE A 22 10.66 2.46 10.31
CA ILE A 22 9.52 1.75 10.91
C ILE A 22 9.88 1.43 12.36
N GLN A 23 9.12 1.98 13.30
CA GLN A 23 9.35 1.75 14.73
C GLN A 23 8.66 0.47 15.20
N THR A 24 7.43 0.26 14.78
CA THR A 24 6.66 -0.95 15.06
C THR A 24 5.83 -1.35 13.86
N MET A 25 5.58 -2.65 13.72
CA MET A 25 4.73 -3.19 12.68
C MET A 25 3.90 -4.34 13.24
N GLU A 26 2.60 -4.30 12.97
CA GLU A 26 1.67 -5.38 13.25
C GLU A 26 1.00 -5.77 11.94
N PHE A 27 0.91 -7.05 11.65
CA PHE A 27 0.20 -7.50 10.46
C PHE A 27 -0.36 -8.90 10.66
N LYS A 28 -1.37 -9.21 9.86
CA LYS A 28 -1.86 -10.57 9.71
C LYS A 28 -1.94 -10.90 8.22
N VAL A 29 -1.77 -12.17 7.90
CA VAL A 29 -1.82 -12.68 6.54
C VAL A 29 -2.40 -14.09 6.59
N TYR A 30 -3.29 -14.39 5.64
CA TYR A 30 -3.92 -15.71 5.56
C TYR A 30 -4.41 -15.99 4.14
N LEU A 31 -4.62 -17.27 3.84
CA LEU A 31 -5.24 -17.68 2.59
C LEU A 31 -6.75 -17.50 2.69
N THR A 32 -7.34 -16.91 1.66
CA THR A 32 -8.79 -16.75 1.51
C THR A 32 -9.39 -17.85 0.65
N SER A 33 -8.55 -18.49 -0.16
CA SER A 33 -8.87 -19.67 -0.96
C SER A 33 -7.59 -20.46 -1.20
N VAL A 34 -7.66 -21.52 -2.01
CA VAL A 34 -6.48 -22.33 -2.37
C VAL A 34 -5.42 -21.49 -3.08
N THR A 35 -5.83 -20.48 -3.86
CA THR A 35 -4.92 -19.68 -4.68
C THR A 35 -4.84 -18.19 -4.29
N GLU A 36 -5.68 -17.73 -3.36
CA GLU A 36 -5.74 -16.32 -3.01
C GLU A 36 -5.39 -16.07 -1.55
N GLY A 37 -4.78 -14.93 -1.27
CA GLY A 37 -4.40 -14.51 0.07
C GLY A 37 -4.76 -13.06 0.33
N TYR A 38 -4.74 -12.72 1.62
CA TYR A 38 -5.03 -11.39 2.11
C TYR A 38 -4.05 -11.02 3.21
N SER A 39 -3.58 -9.79 3.18
CA SER A 39 -2.82 -9.23 4.30
C SER A 39 -3.39 -7.88 4.70
N GLU A 40 -3.24 -7.56 5.98
CA GLU A 40 -3.50 -6.21 6.48
C GLU A 40 -2.56 -5.92 7.63
N GLY A 41 -2.24 -4.66 7.83
CA GLY A 41 -1.36 -4.30 8.92
C GLY A 41 -1.24 -2.80 9.13
N THR A 42 -0.45 -2.47 10.15
CA THR A 42 -0.17 -1.09 10.57
C THR A 42 1.30 -0.95 10.86
N MET A 43 1.92 0.07 10.28
CA MET A 43 3.31 0.45 10.55
C MET A 43 3.31 1.82 11.21
N ARG A 44 4.07 1.96 12.30
CA ARG A 44 4.22 3.22 13.02
C ARG A 44 5.61 3.77 12.82
N PHE A 45 5.68 5.05 12.53
CA PHE A 45 6.91 5.79 12.27
C PHE A 45 7.04 6.92 13.30
N SER A 46 8.14 7.67 13.24
CA SER A 46 8.30 8.90 14.03
C SER A 46 7.30 9.96 13.57
N HIS A 47 7.20 11.06 14.33
CA HIS A 47 6.31 12.19 14.04
C HIS A 47 4.83 11.79 13.99
N GLU A 48 4.46 10.69 14.72
CA GLU A 48 3.08 10.18 14.76
C GLU A 48 2.53 9.81 13.38
N LEU A 49 3.43 9.46 12.44
CA LEU A 49 3.05 8.94 11.14
C LEU A 49 2.71 7.45 11.25
N VAL A 50 1.62 7.06 10.60
CA VAL A 50 1.12 5.69 10.59
C VAL A 50 0.72 5.31 9.18
N LEU A 51 1.14 4.14 8.74
CA LEU A 51 0.69 3.54 7.48
C LEU A 51 -0.19 2.34 7.81
N SER A 52 -1.45 2.38 7.36
CA SER A 52 -2.34 1.21 7.35
C SER A 52 -2.39 0.65 5.94
N PHE A 53 -2.31 -0.66 5.81
CA PHE A 53 -2.32 -1.28 4.49
C PHE A 53 -3.19 -2.53 4.45
N ASN A 54 -3.66 -2.86 3.25
CA ASN A 54 -4.18 -4.18 2.92
C ASN A 54 -3.76 -4.54 1.49
N GLU A 55 -3.58 -5.83 1.27
CA GLU A 55 -3.25 -6.37 -0.06
C GLU A 55 -4.00 -7.67 -0.28
N HIS A 56 -4.55 -7.84 -1.48
CA HIS A 56 -5.21 -9.06 -1.93
C HIS A 56 -4.40 -9.66 -3.07
N ILE A 57 -3.95 -10.90 -2.89
CA ILE A 57 -3.01 -11.55 -3.80
C ILE A 57 -3.65 -12.77 -4.46
N ASP A 58 -3.45 -12.88 -5.77
CA ASP A 58 -3.71 -14.10 -6.53
C ASP A 58 -2.36 -14.79 -6.78
N PHE A 59 -2.08 -15.86 -6.02
CA PHE A 59 -0.82 -16.59 -6.14
C PHE A 59 -0.74 -17.44 -7.41
N ALA A 60 -1.87 -17.82 -8.00
CA ALA A 60 -1.87 -18.53 -9.29
C ALA A 60 -1.45 -17.58 -10.42
N ALA A 61 -1.99 -16.35 -10.42
CA ALA A 61 -1.62 -15.31 -11.38
C ALA A 61 -0.34 -14.55 -10.97
N LYS A 62 0.15 -14.76 -9.74
CA LYS A 62 1.35 -14.13 -9.19
C LYS A 62 1.26 -12.60 -9.21
N ARG A 63 0.13 -12.06 -8.76
CA ARG A 63 -0.11 -10.63 -8.76
C ARG A 63 -1.11 -10.20 -7.70
N LEU A 64 -1.08 -8.92 -7.37
CA LEU A 64 -2.17 -8.28 -6.61
C LEU A 64 -3.40 -8.15 -7.51
N PHE A 65 -4.57 -8.18 -6.91
CA PHE A 65 -5.80 -7.79 -7.61
C PHE A 65 -6.56 -6.67 -6.89
N LYS A 66 -6.17 -6.34 -5.66
CA LYS A 66 -6.71 -5.22 -4.89
C LYS A 66 -5.71 -4.83 -3.82
N TYR A 67 -5.73 -3.56 -3.44
CA TYR A 67 -4.89 -3.05 -2.34
C TYR A 67 -5.47 -1.75 -1.79
N GLY A 68 -5.01 -1.37 -0.60
CA GLY A 68 -5.25 -0.06 -0.03
C GLY A 68 -4.06 0.32 0.85
N TYR A 69 -3.58 1.55 0.71
CA TYR A 69 -2.52 2.10 1.55
C TYR A 69 -2.96 3.47 2.02
N VAL A 70 -3.04 3.65 3.33
CA VAL A 70 -3.51 4.91 3.92
C VAL A 70 -2.47 5.44 4.90
N ALA A 71 -2.03 6.66 4.68
CA ALA A 71 -1.11 7.35 5.57
C ALA A 71 -1.89 8.31 6.47
N TYR A 72 -1.56 8.26 7.77
CA TYR A 72 -2.12 9.13 8.80
C TYR A 72 -1.01 9.86 9.52
N GLN A 73 -1.33 11.06 10.04
CA GLN A 73 -0.50 11.74 11.02
C GLN A 73 -1.40 12.32 12.09
N ARG A 74 -1.13 11.97 13.36
CA ARG A 74 -1.95 12.38 14.52
C ARG A 74 -3.44 12.06 14.32
N GLY A 75 -3.71 10.89 13.71
CA GLY A 75 -5.07 10.45 13.46
C GLY A 75 -5.74 11.11 12.25
N VAL A 76 -5.07 12.02 11.57
CA VAL A 76 -5.58 12.69 10.37
C VAL A 76 -5.05 11.99 9.12
N LYS A 77 -5.97 11.61 8.22
CA LYS A 77 -5.63 10.98 6.96
C LYS A 77 -4.91 11.98 6.05
N LEU A 78 -3.70 11.63 5.60
CA LEU A 78 -2.88 12.50 4.73
C LEU A 78 -3.11 12.20 3.26
N PHE A 79 -3.12 10.93 2.89
CA PHE A 79 -3.34 10.47 1.52
C PHE A 79 -3.67 8.98 1.55
N TYR A 80 -4.22 8.48 0.44
CA TYR A 80 -4.35 7.04 0.27
C TYR A 80 -4.34 6.64 -1.21
N TYR A 81 -3.95 5.38 -1.44
CA TYR A 81 -3.90 4.76 -2.75
C TYR A 81 -4.90 3.62 -2.83
N ASP A 82 -5.62 3.52 -3.94
CA ASP A 82 -6.41 2.35 -4.26
C ASP A 82 -6.53 2.19 -5.79
N PRO A 83 -6.86 0.98 -6.28
CA PRO A 83 -6.99 0.74 -7.71
C PRO A 83 -8.45 0.71 -8.17
N GLN A 84 -9.38 1.33 -7.47
CA GLN A 84 -10.78 1.34 -7.90
C GLN A 84 -10.91 2.04 -9.25
N PRO A 85 -11.47 1.38 -10.28
CA PRO A 85 -11.58 1.97 -11.60
C PRO A 85 -12.51 3.18 -11.63
N HIS A 86 -12.06 4.24 -12.30
CA HIS A 86 -12.85 5.42 -12.64
C HIS A 86 -12.73 5.68 -14.15
N PRO A 87 -13.36 4.82 -14.99
CA PRO A 87 -13.14 4.87 -16.44
C PRO A 87 -13.66 6.15 -17.11
N ASN A 88 -14.55 6.87 -16.44
CA ASN A 88 -15.12 8.12 -16.97
C ASN A 88 -14.32 9.36 -16.56
N ASP A 89 -13.21 9.19 -15.83
CA ASP A 89 -12.35 10.30 -15.40
C ASP A 89 -11.06 10.28 -16.23
N PRO A 90 -10.94 11.12 -17.28
CA PRO A 90 -9.76 11.12 -18.13
C PRO A 90 -8.49 11.59 -17.41
N SER A 91 -8.61 12.33 -16.31
CA SER A 91 -7.45 12.77 -15.53
C SER A 91 -6.73 11.60 -14.85
N LEU A 92 -7.38 10.45 -14.74
CA LEU A 92 -6.83 9.23 -14.12
C LEU A 92 -6.42 8.18 -15.15
N ALA A 93 -6.37 8.52 -16.43
CA ALA A 93 -6.04 7.56 -17.49
C ALA A 93 -4.60 7.05 -17.41
N SER A 94 -3.67 7.89 -16.93
CA SER A 94 -2.27 7.50 -16.76
C SER A 94 -2.13 6.45 -15.68
N ASN A 95 -1.60 5.27 -16.05
CA ASN A 95 -1.45 4.09 -15.19
C ASN A 95 -2.79 3.61 -14.59
N PHE A 96 -3.88 3.74 -15.34
CA PHE A 96 -5.20 3.22 -14.94
C PHE A 96 -5.12 1.74 -14.53
N PRO A 97 -5.78 1.29 -13.43
CA PRO A 97 -6.73 2.02 -12.59
C PRO A 97 -6.13 2.64 -11.32
N HIS A 98 -4.81 2.67 -11.21
CA HIS A 98 -4.12 3.14 -10.01
C HIS A 98 -4.29 4.65 -9.83
N HIS A 99 -4.60 5.09 -8.62
CA HIS A 99 -4.71 6.51 -8.32
C HIS A 99 -4.43 6.79 -6.84
N LYS A 100 -4.18 8.06 -6.54
CA LYS A 100 -3.90 8.56 -5.21
C LYS A 100 -4.92 9.62 -4.83
N HIS A 101 -5.46 9.52 -3.63
CA HIS A 101 -6.35 10.52 -3.05
C HIS A 101 -5.52 11.51 -2.23
N ILE A 102 -5.69 12.80 -2.48
CA ILE A 102 -4.93 13.86 -1.83
C ILE A 102 -5.85 14.97 -1.32
N HIS A 103 -5.32 15.80 -0.41
CA HIS A 103 -6.01 16.99 0.06
C HIS A 103 -6.31 17.98 -1.08
N PRO A 104 -7.33 18.87 -0.94
CA PRO A 104 -8.14 19.10 0.27
C PRO A 104 -9.33 18.16 0.48
N ASP A 105 -9.88 17.58 -0.57
CA ASP A 105 -11.02 16.66 -0.47
C ASP A 105 -10.56 15.25 -0.87
N LEU A 106 -10.04 14.50 0.10
CA LEU A 106 -9.45 13.18 -0.12
C LEU A 106 -10.37 12.23 -0.89
N LYS A 107 -11.67 12.26 -0.64
CA LYS A 107 -12.59 11.34 -1.30
C LYS A 107 -12.72 11.62 -2.80
N HIS A 108 -12.69 12.90 -3.20
CA HIS A 108 -12.95 13.31 -4.58
C HIS A 108 -11.73 13.87 -5.31
N HIS A 109 -10.68 14.27 -4.58
CA HIS A 109 -9.47 14.83 -5.18
C HIS A 109 -8.46 13.71 -5.46
N ARG A 110 -8.45 13.22 -6.67
CA ARG A 110 -7.66 12.08 -7.11
C ARG A 110 -6.68 12.48 -8.19
N ILE A 111 -5.48 11.89 -8.14
CA ILE A 111 -4.45 12.04 -9.17
C ILE A 111 -3.95 10.66 -9.60
N PRO A 112 -3.35 10.52 -10.78
CA PRO A 112 -2.72 9.27 -11.19
C PRO A 112 -1.63 8.84 -10.21
N ALA A 113 -1.39 7.53 -10.10
CA ALA A 113 -0.35 6.94 -9.29
C ALA A 113 0.57 6.11 -10.16
N PRO A 114 1.55 6.73 -10.85
CA PRO A 114 2.39 6.04 -11.84
C PRO A 114 3.30 4.97 -11.23
N GLU A 115 3.61 5.05 -9.94
CA GLU A 115 4.47 4.08 -9.26
C GLU A 115 3.74 2.83 -8.80
N MET A 116 2.40 2.85 -8.77
CA MET A 116 1.61 1.71 -8.30
C MET A 116 1.51 0.64 -9.38
N THR A 117 1.45 -0.62 -8.93
CA THR A 117 1.41 -1.77 -9.82
C THR A 117 0.60 -2.91 -9.19
N PHE A 118 0.15 -3.86 -10.02
CA PHE A 118 -0.36 -5.14 -9.54
C PHE A 118 0.71 -6.24 -9.55
N GLU A 119 1.84 -6.01 -10.20
CA GLU A 119 2.87 -7.05 -10.40
C GLU A 119 3.74 -7.29 -9.16
N ASN A 120 3.77 -6.33 -8.23
CA ASN A 120 4.49 -6.41 -6.96
C ASN A 120 3.67 -5.79 -5.85
N SER A 121 4.05 -6.06 -4.59
CA SER A 121 3.57 -5.25 -3.47
C SER A 121 4.04 -3.81 -3.65
N ASN A 122 3.19 -2.86 -3.32
CA ASN A 122 3.53 -1.44 -3.35
C ASN A 122 4.00 -0.93 -1.99
N LEU A 123 4.15 -1.80 -0.99
CA LEU A 123 4.52 -1.40 0.36
C LEU A 123 5.86 -0.68 0.40
N GLU A 124 6.86 -1.18 -0.30
CA GLU A 124 8.18 -0.51 -0.33
C GLU A 124 8.07 0.90 -0.88
N THR A 125 7.31 1.09 -1.95
CA THR A 125 7.11 2.42 -2.56
C THR A 125 6.47 3.39 -1.57
N VAL A 126 5.42 2.96 -0.87
CA VAL A 126 4.71 3.81 0.09
C VAL A 126 5.56 4.07 1.33
N ILE A 127 6.29 3.06 1.82
CA ILE A 127 7.22 3.24 2.93
C ILE A 127 8.28 4.31 2.58
N ARG A 128 8.85 4.24 1.39
CA ARG A 128 9.84 5.24 0.95
C ARG A 128 9.27 6.64 0.84
N GLU A 129 8.01 6.76 0.44
CA GLU A 129 7.32 8.06 0.43
C GLU A 129 7.23 8.63 1.85
N ILE A 130 6.85 7.80 2.83
CA ILE A 130 6.78 8.22 4.24
C ILE A 130 8.18 8.58 4.76
N GLU A 131 9.20 7.81 4.42
CA GLU A 131 10.59 8.14 4.78
C GLU A 131 11.00 9.50 4.24
N THR A 132 10.64 9.80 3.01
CA THR A 132 10.92 11.12 2.40
C THR A 132 10.23 12.23 3.18
N MET A 133 9.00 12.02 3.62
CA MET A 133 8.29 12.97 4.47
C MET A 133 9.02 13.21 5.80
N ILE A 134 9.47 12.15 6.45
CA ILE A 134 10.21 12.23 7.71
C ILE A 134 11.50 13.06 7.52
N LEU A 135 12.25 12.79 6.45
CA LEU A 135 13.50 13.47 6.18
C LEU A 135 13.33 14.96 5.87
N SER A 136 12.14 15.40 5.50
CA SER A 136 11.83 16.80 5.22
C SER A 136 11.21 17.55 6.40
N MET A 137 11.04 16.86 7.53
CA MET A 137 10.45 17.46 8.74
C MET A 137 11.52 18.14 9.66
#